data_235bab053992a5eb61d5276f8bb39f92
#
_entry.id   235bab053992a5eb61d5276f8bb39f92
#
_cell.length_a   1.000
_cell.length_b   1.000
_cell.length_c   1.000
_cell.angle_alpha   90.00
_cell.angle_beta   90.00
_cell.angle_gamma   90.00
#
_symmetry.space_group_name_H-M   'P 1'
#
loop_
_entity.id
_entity.type
_entity.pdbx_description
1 polymer ?
#
loop_
_entity_poly.entity_id
_entity_poly.type
_entity_poly.pdbx_seq_one_letter_code
_entity_poly.pdbx_strand_id
1 'polypeptide(L)'
;GPCSEIFFDHGEHIDGTPPGHDGDEGDRFVEIWNLVFMQFNRDENGKTSNLPKPSVDTGMGLERIAAVMQGVNSNYETDLFLDLIAASEKVLGNKNSTSHKVIADHIRSSIFLILDGVIPEKEGRGYVLRRIMRRGIRHGYKIGAKKPFMHLLVKDLVNLMVSAYPDLESKEKDITKMIHDEEIKFFETLEKGINILDETINSMKGKTISGDVAFKLHDTFGFPYDLTADIAREKELKVDEKRFNECMDMQKQTSKASSSFVSSLPAAAGIDQTVFLGYEQLETNSKV
;
A
#
# COMPACT_ATOMS: atom_id res chain seq x y z
N GLY A 1 6.72 20.18 -15.42
CA GLY A 1 7.13 21.52 -15.09
C GLY A 1 8.20 21.52 -13.99
N PRO A 2 8.80 22.67 -13.63
CA PRO A 2 9.71 22.74 -12.50
C PRO A 2 8.97 22.46 -11.19
N CYS A 3 9.73 21.97 -10.19
CA CYS A 3 9.23 21.72 -8.84
C CYS A 3 9.99 22.62 -7.85
N SER A 4 9.34 22.94 -6.75
CA SER A 4 9.95 23.48 -5.55
C SER A 4 9.48 22.68 -4.36
N GLU A 5 10.38 22.41 -3.44
CA GLU A 5 10.11 21.61 -2.26
C GLU A 5 10.50 22.38 -1.01
N ILE A 6 9.73 22.21 0.05
CA ILE A 6 10.01 22.81 1.36
C ILE A 6 10.40 21.69 2.31
N PHE A 7 11.61 21.80 2.86
CA PHE A 7 12.13 20.86 3.83
C PHE A 7 12.13 21.50 5.21
N PHE A 8 11.86 20.71 6.22
CA PHE A 8 12.04 21.07 7.62
C PHE A 8 13.37 20.49 8.12
N ASP A 9 14.20 21.32 8.73
CA ASP A 9 15.45 20.90 9.40
C ASP A 9 15.15 20.58 10.87
N HIS A 10 15.24 19.31 11.23
CA HIS A 10 15.07 18.84 12.61
C HIS A 10 16.23 19.24 13.54
N GLY A 11 17.31 19.79 12.99
CA GLY A 11 18.46 20.27 13.75
C GLY A 11 19.64 19.32 13.76
N GLU A 12 20.78 19.84 14.25
CA GLU A 12 22.09 19.17 14.18
C GLU A 12 22.23 17.88 15.00
N HIS A 13 21.26 17.59 15.87
CA HIS A 13 21.22 16.37 16.66
C HIS A 13 20.70 15.15 15.88
N ILE A 14 20.21 15.36 14.66
CA ILE A 14 19.76 14.32 13.73
C ILE A 14 20.77 14.26 12.57
N ASP A 15 21.19 13.06 12.21
CA ASP A 15 22.06 12.85 11.06
C ASP A 15 21.33 13.14 9.75
N GLY A 16 22.02 13.83 8.85
CA GLY A 16 21.51 14.11 7.50
C GLY A 16 22.17 15.34 6.88
N THR A 17 22.28 15.31 5.56
CA THR A 17 22.81 16.42 4.75
C THR A 17 21.67 17.19 4.09
N PRO A 18 21.86 18.48 3.77
CA PRO A 18 20.86 19.25 3.04
C PRO A 18 20.52 18.60 1.68
N PRO A 19 19.26 18.71 1.22
CA PRO A 19 18.83 18.14 -0.05
C PRO A 19 19.68 18.63 -1.23
N GLY A 20 19.98 17.73 -2.16
CA GLY A 20 20.76 18.02 -3.37
C GLY A 20 22.28 18.01 -3.19
N HIS A 21 22.79 17.60 -2.04
CA HIS A 21 24.22 17.34 -1.83
C HIS A 21 24.53 15.86 -2.09
N ASP A 22 25.76 15.56 -2.50
CA ASP A 22 26.25 14.18 -2.60
C ASP A 22 26.16 13.51 -1.21
N GLY A 23 25.43 12.40 -1.11
CA GLY A 23 25.16 11.73 0.17
C GLY A 23 23.92 12.28 0.88
N ASP A 24 22.89 12.71 0.14
CA ASP A 24 21.57 13.08 0.66
C ASP A 24 20.91 11.86 1.35
N GLU A 25 21.39 11.57 2.54
CA GLU A 25 20.93 10.47 3.40
C GLU A 25 20.68 11.01 4.81
N GLY A 26 19.74 10.37 5.51
CA GLY A 26 19.42 10.67 6.90
C GLY A 26 18.06 11.34 7.08
N ASP A 27 17.68 11.49 8.34
CA ASP A 27 16.33 11.89 8.75
C ASP A 27 16.26 13.38 9.19
N ARG A 28 17.37 14.15 9.04
CA ARG A 28 17.42 15.55 9.49
C ARG A 28 16.53 16.46 8.67
N PHE A 29 16.61 16.35 7.33
CA PHE A 29 15.85 17.22 6.43
C PHE A 29 14.66 16.44 5.87
N VAL A 30 13.47 16.79 6.30
CA VAL A 30 12.23 16.11 5.88
C VAL A 30 11.45 17.03 4.96
N GLU A 31 11.22 16.58 3.72
CA GLU A 31 10.31 17.26 2.80
C GLU A 31 8.91 17.27 3.39
N ILE A 32 8.34 18.45 3.63
CA ILE A 32 7.00 18.63 4.15
C ILE A 32 6.01 19.09 3.08
N TRP A 33 6.48 19.74 2.04
CA TRP A 33 5.61 20.30 1.01
C TRP A 33 6.29 20.28 -0.35
N ASN A 34 5.58 19.75 -1.36
CA ASN A 34 5.99 19.76 -2.77
C ASN A 34 5.06 20.65 -3.60
N LEU A 35 5.62 21.50 -4.45
CA LEU A 35 4.93 22.39 -5.37
C LEU A 35 5.39 22.12 -6.80
N VAL A 36 4.52 21.62 -7.66
CA VAL A 36 4.79 21.34 -9.07
C VAL A 36 4.15 22.42 -9.93
N PHE A 37 4.97 23.17 -10.67
CA PHE A 37 4.49 24.20 -11.58
C PHE A 37 4.20 23.57 -12.94
N MET A 38 2.95 23.19 -13.15
CA MET A 38 2.48 22.53 -14.38
C MET A 38 2.35 23.53 -15.51
N GLN A 39 3.25 23.45 -16.48
CA GLN A 39 3.31 24.34 -17.65
C GLN A 39 3.16 23.57 -18.97
N PHE A 40 3.48 22.26 -18.96
CA PHE A 40 3.62 21.45 -20.15
C PHE A 40 2.79 20.18 -20.05
N ASN A 41 2.25 19.76 -21.20
CA ASN A 41 1.69 18.44 -21.43
C ASN A 41 2.67 17.63 -22.30
N ARG A 42 2.92 16.40 -21.95
CA ARG A 42 3.69 15.44 -22.75
C ARG A 42 2.77 14.32 -23.19
N ASP A 43 2.59 14.18 -24.51
CA ASP A 43 1.74 13.14 -25.08
C ASP A 43 2.42 11.75 -25.07
N GLU A 44 1.66 10.73 -25.47
CA GLU A 44 2.13 9.33 -25.54
C GLU A 44 3.32 9.14 -26.48
N ASN A 45 3.52 10.03 -27.47
CA ASN A 45 4.64 10.01 -28.40
C ASN A 45 5.86 10.79 -27.88
N GLY A 46 5.76 11.34 -26.65
CA GLY A 46 6.82 12.11 -26.01
C GLY A 46 6.89 13.59 -26.47
N LYS A 47 5.96 14.08 -27.29
CA LYS A 47 5.88 15.47 -27.72
C LYS A 47 5.37 16.37 -26.61
N THR A 48 6.15 17.40 -26.30
CA THR A 48 5.81 18.38 -25.26
C THR A 48 5.11 19.60 -25.89
N SER A 49 4.01 20.03 -25.30
CA SER A 49 3.25 21.22 -25.66
C SER A 49 2.90 22.02 -24.40
N ASN A 50 2.68 23.32 -24.55
CA ASN A 50 2.26 24.16 -23.43
C ASN A 50 0.81 23.80 -23.03
N LEU A 51 0.56 23.83 -21.71
CA LEU A 51 -0.81 23.78 -21.21
C LEU A 51 -1.55 25.08 -21.57
N PRO A 52 -2.85 25.01 -21.91
CA PRO A 52 -3.66 26.19 -22.18
C PRO A 52 -3.75 27.15 -20.99
N LYS A 53 -3.73 26.58 -19.78
CA LYS A 53 -3.72 27.30 -18.50
C LYS A 53 -2.68 26.66 -17.60
N PRO A 54 -1.52 27.31 -17.35
CA PRO A 54 -0.58 26.85 -16.35
C PRO A 54 -1.24 26.78 -14.97
N SER A 55 -0.85 25.78 -14.18
CA SER A 55 -1.41 25.57 -12.84
C SER A 55 -0.32 25.10 -11.88
N VAL A 56 -0.64 25.08 -10.61
CA VAL A 56 0.21 24.51 -9.57
C VAL A 56 -0.47 23.28 -9.01
N ASP A 57 0.21 22.14 -9.06
CA ASP A 57 -0.17 20.93 -8.36
C ASP A 57 0.70 20.84 -7.10
N THR A 58 0.07 20.77 -5.94
CA THR A 58 0.79 20.85 -4.67
C THR A 58 0.32 19.76 -3.71
N GLY A 59 1.26 19.22 -2.94
CA GLY A 59 0.99 18.21 -1.92
C GLY A 59 1.80 18.45 -0.66
N MET A 60 1.13 18.42 0.48
CA MET A 60 1.74 18.49 1.81
C MET A 60 1.45 17.20 2.57
N GLY A 61 2.49 16.58 3.15
CA GLY A 61 2.35 15.38 3.95
C GLY A 61 1.68 15.69 5.29
N LEU A 62 0.45 15.18 5.51
CA LEU A 62 -0.28 15.43 6.75
C LEU A 62 0.51 14.98 7.98
N GLU A 63 1.06 13.77 7.94
CA GLU A 63 1.83 13.22 9.06
C GLU A 63 3.14 13.95 9.27
N ARG A 64 3.78 14.39 8.19
CA ARG A 64 5.04 15.14 8.25
C ARG A 64 4.82 16.51 8.91
N ILE A 65 3.78 17.24 8.48
CA ILE A 65 3.49 18.53 9.11
C ILE A 65 2.96 18.37 10.54
N ALA A 66 2.21 17.31 10.84
CA ALA A 66 1.77 17.00 12.19
C ALA A 66 2.96 16.72 13.12
N ALA A 67 3.96 15.95 12.65
CA ALA A 67 5.18 15.69 13.41
C ALA A 67 5.94 16.99 13.72
N VAL A 68 6.10 17.87 12.72
CA VAL A 68 6.74 19.19 12.92
C VAL A 68 5.97 20.03 13.94
N MET A 69 4.63 20.10 13.83
CA MET A 69 3.80 20.91 14.75
C MET A 69 3.76 20.35 16.16
N GLN A 70 3.92 19.04 16.33
CA GLN A 70 3.99 18.36 17.64
C GLN A 70 5.43 18.32 18.19
N GLY A 71 6.42 18.78 17.44
CA GLY A 71 7.82 18.83 17.88
C GLY A 71 8.46 17.43 17.99
N VAL A 72 8.02 16.46 17.19
CA VAL A 72 8.57 15.11 17.13
C VAL A 72 9.29 14.86 15.82
N ASN A 73 10.21 13.88 15.81
CA ASN A 73 11.08 13.63 14.64
C ASN A 73 10.53 12.57 13.69
N SER A 74 9.54 11.79 14.12
CA SER A 74 8.97 10.71 13.34
C SER A 74 7.45 10.83 13.23
N ASN A 75 6.89 10.54 12.06
CA ASN A 75 5.45 10.44 11.86
C ASN A 75 4.78 9.48 12.86
N TYR A 76 5.49 8.43 13.26
CA TYR A 76 5.03 7.41 14.22
C TYR A 76 5.03 7.89 15.68
N GLU A 77 5.56 9.07 15.95
CA GLU A 77 5.55 9.71 17.27
C GLU A 77 4.42 10.74 17.42
N THR A 78 3.63 10.95 16.36
CA THR A 78 2.43 11.77 16.42
C THR A 78 1.35 11.09 17.25
N ASP A 79 0.47 11.87 17.84
CA ASP A 79 -0.66 11.41 18.68
C ASP A 79 -1.45 10.28 18.03
N LEU A 80 -1.88 10.45 16.77
CA LEU A 80 -2.62 9.46 16.00
C LEU A 80 -1.91 8.11 15.93
N PHE A 81 -0.61 8.12 15.61
CA PHE A 81 0.14 6.87 15.47
C PHE A 81 0.52 6.25 16.81
N LEU A 82 0.81 7.04 17.82
CA LEU A 82 1.08 6.53 19.18
C LEU A 82 -0.08 5.69 19.71
N ASP A 83 -1.30 6.17 19.55
CA ASP A 83 -2.50 5.45 19.99
C ASP A 83 -2.72 4.14 19.24
N LEU A 84 -2.52 4.14 17.90
CA LEU A 84 -2.61 2.91 17.09
C LEU A 84 -1.50 1.90 17.40
N ILE A 85 -0.28 2.38 17.64
CA ILE A 85 0.84 1.54 18.05
C ILE A 85 0.54 0.91 19.42
N ALA A 86 0.08 1.71 20.38
CA ALA A 86 -0.29 1.22 21.70
C ALA A 86 -1.43 0.18 21.64
N ALA A 87 -2.44 0.40 20.78
CA ALA A 87 -3.50 -0.58 20.54
C ALA A 87 -2.92 -1.91 19.97
N SER A 88 -2.01 -1.83 19.00
CA SER A 88 -1.34 -3.00 18.44
C SER A 88 -0.49 -3.74 19.47
N GLU A 89 0.26 -3.02 20.32
CA GLU A 89 1.03 -3.60 21.42
C GLU A 89 0.14 -4.31 22.44
N LYS A 90 -1.00 -3.73 22.77
CA LYS A 90 -1.98 -4.34 23.67
C LYS A 90 -2.55 -5.64 23.12
N VAL A 91 -2.88 -5.68 21.83
CA VAL A 91 -3.45 -6.86 21.16
C VAL A 91 -2.43 -7.99 21.04
N LEU A 92 -1.18 -7.67 20.72
CA LEU A 92 -0.13 -8.65 20.41
C LEU A 92 0.78 -8.98 21.61
N GLY A 93 0.74 -8.18 22.68
CA GLY A 93 1.50 -8.43 23.92
C GLY A 93 3.01 -8.22 23.81
N ASN A 94 3.51 -7.74 22.68
CA ASN A 94 4.92 -7.41 22.44
C ASN A 94 5.08 -5.89 22.36
N LYS A 95 6.15 -5.34 22.93
CA LYS A 95 6.40 -3.90 22.99
C LYS A 95 7.66 -3.51 22.20
N ASN A 96 7.69 -2.26 21.79
CA ASN A 96 8.87 -1.61 21.17
C ASN A 96 9.38 -2.30 19.89
N SER A 97 8.53 -3.00 19.14
CA SER A 97 8.91 -3.54 17.83
C SER A 97 8.54 -2.57 16.70
N THR A 98 9.44 -2.38 15.76
CA THR A 98 9.17 -1.63 14.51
C THR A 98 8.00 -2.21 13.73
N SER A 99 7.65 -3.48 13.96
CA SER A 99 6.47 -4.11 13.34
C SER A 99 5.16 -3.43 13.74
N HIS A 100 5.05 -2.86 14.94
CA HIS A 100 3.83 -2.12 15.34
C HIS A 100 3.62 -0.85 14.50
N LYS A 101 4.71 -0.16 14.10
CA LYS A 101 4.64 0.98 13.17
C LYS A 101 4.02 0.57 11.83
N VAL A 102 4.48 -0.56 11.29
CA VAL A 102 3.95 -1.11 10.03
C VAL A 102 2.49 -1.52 10.17
N ILE A 103 2.12 -2.18 11.29
CA ILE A 103 0.75 -2.60 11.55
C ILE A 103 -0.18 -1.38 11.66
N ALA A 104 0.23 -0.34 12.40
CA ALA A 104 -0.55 0.89 12.57
C ALA A 104 -0.79 1.62 11.24
N ASP A 105 0.24 1.76 10.41
CA ASP A 105 0.13 2.34 9.09
C ASP A 105 -0.80 1.52 8.17
N HIS A 106 -0.62 0.21 8.17
CA HIS A 106 -1.33 -0.68 7.25
C HIS A 106 -2.79 -0.91 7.66
N ILE A 107 -3.12 -0.92 8.97
CA ILE A 107 -4.52 -1.00 9.39
C ILE A 107 -5.26 0.28 9.00
N ARG A 108 -4.66 1.46 9.21
CA ARG A 108 -5.24 2.74 8.81
C ARG A 108 -5.51 2.78 7.30
N SER A 109 -4.49 2.49 6.50
CA SER A 109 -4.61 2.47 5.04
C SER A 109 -5.68 1.48 4.56
N SER A 110 -5.74 0.28 5.17
CA SER A 110 -6.72 -0.75 4.80
C SER A 110 -8.15 -0.31 5.12
N ILE A 111 -8.39 0.27 6.28
CA ILE A 111 -9.72 0.73 6.71
C ILE A 111 -10.24 1.81 5.76
N PHE A 112 -9.43 2.82 5.43
CA PHE A 112 -9.85 3.88 4.53
C PHE A 112 -10.06 3.41 3.09
N LEU A 113 -9.22 2.51 2.58
CA LEU A 113 -9.45 1.90 1.28
C LEU A 113 -10.78 1.13 1.21
N ILE A 114 -11.11 0.39 2.29
CA ILE A 114 -12.40 -0.33 2.37
C ILE A 114 -13.57 0.66 2.51
N LEU A 115 -13.41 1.71 3.32
CA LEU A 115 -14.41 2.77 3.47
C LEU A 115 -14.75 3.41 2.11
N ASP A 116 -13.74 3.62 1.28
CA ASP A 116 -13.86 4.14 -0.09
C ASP A 116 -14.34 3.08 -1.11
N GLY A 117 -14.75 1.90 -0.65
CA GLY A 117 -15.37 0.86 -1.47
C GLY A 117 -14.40 -0.09 -2.18
N VAL A 118 -13.11 -0.10 -1.81
CA VAL A 118 -12.16 -1.08 -2.33
C VAL A 118 -12.35 -2.42 -1.62
N ILE A 119 -12.54 -3.49 -2.38
CA ILE A 119 -12.68 -4.85 -1.87
C ILE A 119 -11.37 -5.62 -2.10
N PRO A 120 -10.90 -6.46 -1.14
CA PRO A 120 -9.70 -7.27 -1.35
C PRO A 120 -9.89 -8.28 -2.48
N GLU A 121 -9.14 -8.14 -3.58
CA GLU A 121 -9.25 -8.94 -4.78
C GLU A 121 -7.89 -9.45 -5.28
N LYS A 122 -7.88 -10.27 -6.33
CA LYS A 122 -6.66 -10.83 -6.93
C LYS A 122 -5.99 -9.87 -7.91
N GLU A 123 -6.69 -8.87 -8.38
CA GLU A 123 -6.25 -7.93 -9.43
C GLU A 123 -6.65 -6.48 -9.09
N GLY A 124 -6.09 -5.52 -9.83
CA GLY A 124 -6.43 -4.12 -9.73
C GLY A 124 -6.20 -3.49 -8.35
N ARG A 125 -7.08 -2.58 -7.97
CA ARG A 125 -7.00 -1.86 -6.68
C ARG A 125 -7.17 -2.80 -5.48
N GLY A 126 -8.02 -3.80 -5.61
CA GLY A 126 -8.25 -4.81 -4.57
C GLY A 126 -7.01 -5.65 -4.27
N TYR A 127 -6.16 -5.91 -5.28
CA TYR A 127 -4.86 -6.56 -5.06
C TYR A 127 -3.92 -5.69 -4.22
N VAL A 128 -3.88 -4.39 -4.46
CA VAL A 128 -3.07 -3.46 -3.66
C VAL A 128 -3.52 -3.47 -2.19
N LEU A 129 -4.82 -3.42 -1.93
CA LEU A 129 -5.37 -3.55 -0.58
C LEU A 129 -4.95 -4.87 0.08
N ARG A 130 -5.12 -6.00 -0.61
CA ARG A 130 -4.70 -7.31 -0.09
C ARG A 130 -3.22 -7.35 0.26
N ARG A 131 -2.37 -6.76 -0.58
CA ARG A 131 -0.93 -6.69 -0.35
C ARG A 131 -0.59 -5.91 0.92
N ILE A 132 -1.23 -4.75 1.13
CA ILE A 132 -1.08 -3.94 2.34
C ILE A 132 -1.52 -4.75 3.57
N MET A 133 -2.70 -5.34 3.55
CA MET A 133 -3.22 -6.16 4.64
C MET A 133 -2.27 -7.32 4.98
N ARG A 134 -1.84 -8.09 3.98
CA ARG A 134 -0.95 -9.25 4.18
C ARG A 134 0.41 -8.86 4.72
N ARG A 135 0.94 -7.69 4.34
CA ARG A 135 2.16 -7.17 4.93
C ARG A 135 1.99 -6.86 6.41
N GLY A 136 0.89 -6.21 6.81
CA GLY A 136 0.55 -5.97 8.22
C GLY A 136 0.40 -7.27 9.01
N ILE A 137 -0.33 -8.25 8.47
CA ILE A 137 -0.53 -9.58 9.08
C ILE A 137 0.80 -10.31 9.27
N ARG A 138 1.69 -10.29 8.27
CA ARG A 138 3.03 -10.89 8.38
C ARG A 138 3.86 -10.24 9.48
N HIS A 139 3.79 -8.91 9.62
CA HIS A 139 4.49 -8.21 10.71
C HIS A 139 3.97 -8.63 12.09
N GLY A 140 2.66 -8.83 12.24
CA GLY A 140 2.10 -9.40 13.46
C GLY A 140 2.57 -10.83 13.71
N TYR A 141 2.59 -11.69 12.68
CA TYR A 141 3.12 -13.06 12.78
C TYR A 141 4.60 -13.06 13.21
N LYS A 142 5.44 -12.17 12.66
CA LYS A 142 6.85 -11.99 13.00
C LYS A 142 7.06 -11.70 14.49
N ILE A 143 6.14 -10.97 15.12
CA ILE A 143 6.21 -10.64 16.55
C ILE A 143 5.34 -11.53 17.45
N GLY A 144 4.87 -12.66 16.93
CA GLY A 144 4.29 -13.74 17.71
C GLY A 144 2.79 -13.97 17.55
N ALA A 145 2.08 -13.25 16.68
CA ALA A 145 0.68 -13.54 16.39
C ALA A 145 0.53 -14.95 15.78
N LYS A 146 -0.34 -15.77 16.37
CA LYS A 146 -0.65 -17.13 15.90
C LYS A 146 -2.07 -17.28 15.35
N LYS A 147 -2.84 -16.20 15.37
CA LYS A 147 -4.23 -16.12 14.92
C LYS A 147 -4.55 -14.72 14.40
N PRO A 148 -5.65 -14.53 13.67
CA PRO A 148 -6.12 -13.21 13.23
C PRO A 148 -6.17 -12.19 14.38
N PHE A 149 -5.69 -10.99 14.14
CA PHE A 149 -5.57 -9.93 15.15
C PHE A 149 -5.85 -8.54 14.62
N MET A 150 -5.57 -8.30 13.31
CA MET A 150 -5.59 -6.97 12.71
C MET A 150 -7.01 -6.36 12.73
N HIS A 151 -8.03 -7.20 12.55
CA HIS A 151 -9.44 -6.79 12.64
C HIS A 151 -9.81 -6.24 14.02
N LEU A 152 -9.10 -6.63 15.09
CA LEU A 152 -9.36 -6.13 16.44
C LEU A 152 -8.98 -4.65 16.60
N LEU A 153 -8.09 -4.14 15.74
CA LEU A 153 -7.63 -2.75 15.73
C LEU A 153 -8.61 -1.79 15.03
N VAL A 154 -9.61 -2.31 14.33
CA VAL A 154 -10.59 -1.48 13.61
C VAL A 154 -11.30 -0.52 14.54
N LYS A 155 -11.77 -1.02 15.70
CA LYS A 155 -12.47 -0.21 16.68
C LYS A 155 -11.60 0.92 17.26
N ASP A 156 -10.32 0.64 17.49
CA ASP A 156 -9.40 1.66 18.00
C ASP A 156 -9.22 2.79 16.97
N LEU A 157 -9.06 2.46 15.69
CA LEU A 157 -9.00 3.48 14.63
C LEU A 157 -10.31 4.26 14.50
N VAL A 158 -11.47 3.59 14.54
CA VAL A 158 -12.77 4.25 14.46
C VAL A 158 -12.89 5.28 15.59
N ASN A 159 -12.57 4.90 16.83
CA ASN A 159 -12.60 5.80 17.98
C ASN A 159 -11.70 7.03 17.80
N LEU A 160 -10.52 6.86 17.19
CA LEU A 160 -9.56 7.94 16.95
C LEU A 160 -10.02 8.92 15.87
N MET A 161 -10.70 8.43 14.82
CA MET A 161 -10.90 9.21 13.62
C MET A 161 -12.37 9.52 13.31
N VAL A 162 -13.33 9.00 14.05
CA VAL A 162 -14.77 9.17 13.79
C VAL A 162 -15.21 10.63 13.82
N SER A 163 -14.55 11.47 14.62
CA SER A 163 -14.86 12.90 14.68
C SER A 163 -14.60 13.63 13.35
N ALA A 164 -13.59 13.18 12.62
CA ALA A 164 -13.24 13.72 11.30
C ALA A 164 -13.89 12.93 10.15
N TYR A 165 -14.19 11.65 10.37
CA TYR A 165 -14.75 10.73 9.38
C TYR A 165 -15.94 9.96 9.97
N PRO A 166 -17.13 10.58 10.09
CA PRO A 166 -18.31 9.98 10.75
C PRO A 166 -18.78 8.67 10.10
N ASP A 167 -18.53 8.49 8.80
CA ASP A 167 -18.92 7.29 8.06
C ASP A 167 -18.24 6.01 8.58
N LEU A 168 -17.12 6.13 9.27
CA LEU A 168 -16.42 5.01 9.90
C LEU A 168 -17.30 4.25 10.89
N GLU A 169 -18.10 4.95 11.68
CA GLU A 169 -18.98 4.33 12.70
C GLU A 169 -20.00 3.40 12.04
N SER A 170 -20.64 3.87 10.97
CA SER A 170 -21.66 3.10 10.26
C SER A 170 -21.09 1.86 9.54
N LYS A 171 -19.82 1.90 9.14
CA LYS A 171 -19.13 0.87 8.37
C LYS A 171 -18.22 -0.04 9.22
N GLU A 172 -18.06 0.23 10.51
CA GLU A 172 -17.15 -0.50 11.40
C GLU A 172 -17.31 -2.02 11.30
N LYS A 173 -18.55 -2.52 11.33
CA LYS A 173 -18.85 -3.96 11.28
C LYS A 173 -18.44 -4.61 9.96
N ASP A 174 -18.74 -3.95 8.85
CA ASP A 174 -18.43 -4.44 7.52
C ASP A 174 -16.91 -4.45 7.28
N ILE A 175 -16.23 -3.38 7.68
CA ILE A 175 -14.76 -3.26 7.62
C ILE A 175 -14.10 -4.36 8.46
N THR A 176 -14.54 -4.52 9.72
CA THR A 176 -14.01 -5.54 10.63
C THR A 176 -14.15 -6.93 10.05
N LYS A 177 -15.33 -7.26 9.51
CA LYS A 177 -15.59 -8.56 8.88
C LYS A 177 -14.68 -8.77 7.66
N MET A 178 -14.55 -7.78 6.79
CA MET A 178 -13.74 -7.90 5.56
C MET A 178 -12.26 -8.12 5.88
N ILE A 179 -11.73 -7.39 6.86
CA ILE A 179 -10.35 -7.58 7.32
C ILE A 179 -10.18 -8.96 7.94
N HIS A 180 -11.08 -9.38 8.82
CA HIS A 180 -11.03 -10.69 9.47
C HIS A 180 -11.10 -11.86 8.46
N ASP A 181 -11.97 -11.78 7.46
CA ASP A 181 -12.10 -12.80 6.43
C ASP A 181 -10.82 -12.95 5.59
N GLU A 182 -10.12 -11.86 5.28
CA GLU A 182 -8.83 -11.90 4.57
C GLU A 182 -7.70 -12.39 5.48
N GLU A 183 -7.72 -12.05 6.78
CA GLU A 183 -6.76 -12.57 7.76
C GLU A 183 -6.85 -14.09 7.88
N ILE A 184 -8.07 -14.65 8.03
CA ILE A 184 -8.27 -16.10 8.12
C ILE A 184 -7.65 -16.79 6.91
N LYS A 185 -8.04 -16.35 5.70
CA LYS A 185 -7.54 -16.93 4.45
C LYS A 185 -6.02 -16.87 4.34
N PHE A 186 -5.40 -15.82 4.85
CA PHE A 186 -3.96 -15.68 4.76
C PHE A 186 -3.24 -16.48 5.85
N PHE A 187 -3.75 -16.52 7.07
CA PHE A 187 -3.18 -17.34 8.15
C PHE A 187 -3.13 -18.83 7.81
N GLU A 188 -4.13 -19.36 7.07
CA GLU A 188 -4.15 -20.76 6.61
C GLU A 188 -2.92 -21.14 5.76
N THR A 189 -2.37 -20.17 5.03
CA THR A 189 -1.27 -20.39 4.09
C THR A 189 0.05 -19.77 4.54
N LEU A 190 0.01 -18.81 5.47
CA LEU A 190 1.15 -18.00 5.89
C LEU A 190 2.29 -18.87 6.47
N GLU A 191 1.99 -19.73 7.41
CA GLU A 191 3.00 -20.56 8.07
C GLU A 191 3.68 -21.50 7.07
N LYS A 192 2.90 -22.15 6.21
CA LYS A 192 3.43 -23.02 5.15
C LYS A 192 4.33 -22.26 4.18
N GLY A 193 3.90 -21.08 3.77
CA GLY A 193 4.67 -20.22 2.89
C GLY A 193 6.00 -19.77 3.49
N ILE A 194 5.99 -19.37 4.76
CA ILE A 194 7.22 -18.99 5.49
C ILE A 194 8.16 -20.20 5.62
N ASN A 195 7.66 -21.37 5.97
CA ASN A 195 8.48 -22.58 6.09
C ASN A 195 9.16 -22.93 4.76
N ILE A 196 8.43 -22.89 3.64
CA ILE A 196 9.01 -23.14 2.31
C ILE A 196 10.09 -22.10 1.97
N LEU A 197 9.86 -20.84 2.31
CA LEU A 197 10.85 -19.79 2.08
C LEU A 197 12.11 -20.01 2.92
N ASP A 198 11.95 -20.33 4.20
CA ASP A 198 13.07 -20.60 5.11
C ASP A 198 13.85 -21.85 4.69
N GLU A 199 13.19 -22.94 4.30
CA GLU A 199 13.83 -24.13 3.74
C GLU A 199 14.63 -23.81 2.47
N THR A 200 14.04 -22.99 1.58
CA THR A 200 14.72 -22.52 0.36
C THR A 200 15.97 -21.73 0.71
N ILE A 201 15.87 -20.77 1.62
CA ILE A 201 16.98 -19.91 2.03
C ILE A 201 18.10 -20.75 2.67
N ASN A 202 17.76 -21.72 3.52
CA ASN A 202 18.73 -22.57 4.21
C ASN A 202 19.45 -23.56 3.26
N SER A 203 18.80 -23.96 2.16
CA SER A 203 19.35 -24.93 1.21
C SER A 203 20.04 -24.30 -0.01
N MET A 204 19.78 -23.02 -0.30
CA MET A 204 20.32 -22.36 -1.49
C MET A 204 21.82 -22.08 -1.38
N LYS A 205 22.51 -22.16 -2.54
CA LYS A 205 23.87 -21.68 -2.72
C LYS A 205 23.84 -20.33 -3.41
N GLY A 206 24.17 -19.27 -2.70
CA GLY A 206 24.19 -17.91 -3.26
C GLY A 206 23.24 -16.95 -2.56
N LYS A 207 23.04 -15.75 -3.12
CA LYS A 207 22.28 -14.65 -2.51
C LYS A 207 20.99 -14.31 -3.25
N THR A 208 20.54 -15.17 -4.19
CA THR A 208 19.34 -14.88 -4.98
C THR A 208 18.35 -16.04 -4.89
N ILE A 209 17.16 -15.76 -4.37
CA ILE A 209 16.02 -16.67 -4.32
C ILE A 209 15.48 -16.82 -5.74
N SER A 210 15.22 -18.06 -6.19
CA SER A 210 14.66 -18.33 -7.51
C SER A 210 13.30 -17.68 -7.71
N GLY A 211 13.06 -17.09 -8.88
CA GLY A 211 11.75 -16.57 -9.29
C GLY A 211 10.67 -17.64 -9.36
N ASP A 212 11.01 -18.91 -9.63
CA ASP A 212 10.06 -20.03 -9.60
C ASP A 212 9.54 -20.28 -8.16
N VAL A 213 10.40 -20.14 -7.14
CA VAL A 213 9.98 -20.24 -5.73
C VAL A 213 9.09 -19.07 -5.36
N ALA A 214 9.46 -17.84 -5.73
CA ALA A 214 8.65 -16.66 -5.49
C ALA A 214 7.29 -16.77 -6.18
N PHE A 215 7.24 -17.29 -7.41
CA PHE A 215 6.00 -17.57 -8.14
C PHE A 215 5.14 -18.63 -7.43
N LYS A 216 5.72 -19.73 -6.98
CA LYS A 216 5.00 -20.75 -6.22
C LYS A 216 4.40 -20.18 -4.93
N LEU A 217 5.15 -19.35 -4.21
CA LEU A 217 4.67 -18.66 -3.02
C LEU A 217 3.49 -17.73 -3.35
N HIS A 218 3.57 -17.00 -4.46
CA HIS A 218 2.51 -16.11 -4.92
C HIS A 218 1.25 -16.88 -5.35
N ASP A 219 1.40 -17.85 -6.22
CA ASP A 219 0.29 -18.57 -6.86
C ASP A 219 -0.43 -19.51 -5.88
N THR A 220 0.34 -20.30 -5.12
CA THR A 220 -0.22 -21.37 -4.26
C THR A 220 -0.54 -20.88 -2.85
N PHE A 221 0.29 -20.02 -2.27
CA PHE A 221 0.16 -19.58 -0.88
C PHE A 221 -0.33 -18.14 -0.75
N GLY A 222 -0.54 -17.47 -1.87
CA GLY A 222 -1.03 -16.09 -1.86
C GLY A 222 -0.04 -15.10 -1.23
N PHE A 223 1.26 -15.40 -1.24
CA PHE A 223 2.31 -14.48 -0.86
C PHE A 223 2.51 -13.46 -2.00
N PRO A 224 2.21 -12.19 -1.81
CA PRO A 224 2.60 -11.17 -2.79
C PRO A 224 4.11 -11.20 -3.02
N TYR A 225 4.55 -10.93 -4.25
CA TYR A 225 5.98 -10.87 -4.58
C TYR A 225 6.77 -9.96 -3.61
N ASP A 226 6.21 -8.77 -3.33
CA ASP A 226 6.84 -7.80 -2.43
C ASP A 226 7.06 -8.37 -1.02
N LEU A 227 6.17 -9.23 -0.54
CA LEU A 227 6.32 -9.88 0.76
C LEU A 227 7.52 -10.83 0.77
N THR A 228 7.70 -11.60 -0.30
CA THR A 228 8.88 -12.46 -0.49
C THR A 228 10.16 -11.61 -0.61
N ALA A 229 10.09 -10.51 -1.35
CA ALA A 229 11.20 -9.57 -1.53
C ALA A 229 11.59 -8.87 -0.22
N ASP A 230 10.61 -8.47 0.60
CA ASP A 230 10.86 -7.87 1.92
C ASP A 230 11.56 -8.85 2.87
N ILE A 231 11.10 -10.11 2.91
CA ILE A 231 11.76 -11.15 3.71
C ILE A 231 13.18 -11.42 3.21
N ALA A 232 13.37 -11.47 1.90
CA ALA A 232 14.69 -11.64 1.30
C ALA A 232 15.63 -10.49 1.70
N ARG A 233 15.15 -9.24 1.62
CA ARG A 233 15.92 -8.04 1.97
C ARG A 233 16.31 -8.03 3.46
N GLU A 234 15.43 -8.44 4.37
CA GLU A 234 15.73 -8.58 5.79
C GLU A 234 16.87 -9.58 6.07
N LYS A 235 17.10 -10.52 5.14
CA LYS A 235 18.17 -11.52 5.20
C LYS A 235 19.35 -11.22 4.26
N GLU A 236 19.42 -9.99 3.74
CA GLU A 236 20.44 -9.54 2.76
C GLU A 236 20.49 -10.37 1.47
N LEU A 237 19.31 -10.87 1.04
CA LEU A 237 19.12 -11.66 -0.16
C LEU A 237 18.36 -10.84 -1.22
N LYS A 238 18.43 -11.30 -2.48
CA LYS A 238 17.64 -10.79 -3.61
C LYS A 238 16.66 -11.86 -4.09
N VAL A 239 15.66 -11.46 -4.86
CA VAL A 239 14.74 -12.35 -5.58
C VAL A 239 14.94 -12.16 -7.08
N ASP A 240 14.91 -13.25 -7.84
CA ASP A 240 14.92 -13.20 -9.30
C ASP A 240 13.55 -12.73 -9.83
N GLU A 241 13.40 -11.42 -9.90
CA GLU A 241 12.18 -10.74 -10.34
C GLU A 241 11.89 -11.03 -11.81
N LYS A 242 12.92 -11.10 -12.64
CA LYS A 242 12.76 -11.38 -14.07
C LYS A 242 12.10 -12.76 -14.27
N ARG A 243 12.63 -13.77 -13.62
CA ARG A 243 12.07 -15.12 -13.69
C ARG A 243 10.66 -15.21 -13.09
N PHE A 244 10.40 -14.50 -12.00
CA PHE A 244 9.06 -14.38 -11.42
C PHE A 244 8.06 -13.82 -12.45
N ASN A 245 8.40 -12.72 -13.11
CA ASN A 245 7.54 -12.09 -14.12
C ASN A 245 7.30 -13.00 -15.33
N GLU A 246 8.31 -13.74 -15.79
CA GLU A 246 8.15 -14.75 -16.84
C GLU A 246 7.11 -15.83 -16.44
N CYS A 247 7.16 -16.31 -15.19
CA CYS A 247 6.18 -17.28 -14.69
C CYS A 247 4.76 -16.68 -14.62
N MET A 248 4.64 -15.43 -14.18
CA MET A 248 3.35 -14.71 -14.14
C MET A 248 2.75 -14.53 -15.55
N ASP A 249 3.58 -14.21 -16.54
CA ASP A 249 3.11 -14.04 -17.92
C ASP A 249 2.69 -15.37 -18.54
N MET A 250 3.41 -16.46 -18.28
CA MET A 250 3.00 -17.81 -18.68
C MET A 250 1.66 -18.20 -18.07
N GLN A 251 1.45 -17.92 -16.77
CA GLN A 251 0.18 -18.19 -16.10
C GLN A 251 -0.98 -17.40 -16.74
N LYS A 252 -0.78 -16.09 -17.02
CA LYS A 252 -1.80 -15.26 -17.68
C LYS A 252 -2.17 -15.80 -19.07
N GLN A 253 -1.18 -16.26 -19.83
CA GLN A 253 -1.42 -16.84 -21.16
C GLN A 253 -2.21 -18.14 -21.05
N THR A 254 -1.84 -19.02 -20.12
CA THR A 254 -2.56 -20.29 -19.87
C THR A 254 -3.99 -20.04 -19.41
N SER A 255 -4.20 -19.08 -18.51
CA SER A 255 -5.53 -18.69 -18.02
C SER A 255 -6.40 -18.09 -19.14
N LYS A 256 -5.82 -17.28 -20.03
CA LYS A 256 -6.53 -16.76 -21.22
C LYS A 256 -6.88 -17.86 -22.22
N ALA A 257 -6.01 -18.84 -22.43
CA ALA A 257 -6.26 -19.97 -23.31
C ALA A 257 -7.34 -20.93 -22.77
N SER A 258 -7.45 -21.07 -21.44
CA SER A 258 -8.46 -21.89 -20.78
C SER A 258 -9.81 -21.18 -20.58
N SER A 259 -9.84 -19.85 -20.58
CA SER A 259 -11.06 -19.05 -20.51
C SER A 259 -11.67 -18.86 -21.90
N SER A 260 -12.31 -19.91 -22.44
CA SER A 260 -13.21 -19.81 -23.59
C SER A 260 -14.55 -19.10 -23.22
N PHE A 261 -14.58 -18.33 -22.17
CA PHE A 261 -15.70 -17.44 -21.84
C PHE A 261 -15.63 -16.23 -22.75
N VAL A 262 -16.17 -16.38 -23.96
CA VAL A 262 -16.63 -15.24 -24.74
C VAL A 262 -17.69 -14.57 -23.88
N SER A 263 -17.39 -13.38 -23.34
CA SER A 263 -18.43 -12.53 -22.79
C SER A 263 -19.30 -12.10 -23.97
N SER A 264 -20.29 -12.90 -24.28
CA SER A 264 -21.40 -12.50 -25.14
C SER A 264 -22.34 -11.56 -24.36
N LEU A 265 -21.81 -10.46 -23.89
CA LEU A 265 -22.63 -9.28 -23.76
C LEU A 265 -22.87 -8.82 -25.19
N PRO A 266 -24.14 -8.86 -25.68
CA PRO A 266 -24.42 -8.28 -26.97
C PRO A 266 -23.89 -6.84 -26.90
N ALA A 267 -23.00 -6.50 -27.84
CA ALA A 267 -22.69 -5.11 -28.06
C ALA A 267 -24.04 -4.40 -28.15
N ALA A 268 -24.29 -3.46 -27.24
CA ALA A 268 -25.54 -2.70 -27.25
C ALA A 268 -25.50 -1.86 -28.54
N ALA A 269 -25.98 -2.49 -29.62
CA ALA A 269 -26.08 -1.88 -30.93
C ALA A 269 -27.10 -0.75 -30.79
N GLY A 270 -26.67 0.49 -30.92
CA GLY A 270 -27.53 1.65 -30.92
C GLY A 270 -27.44 2.55 -29.68
N ILE A 271 -26.44 2.39 -28.82
CA ILE A 271 -26.17 3.35 -27.75
C ILE A 271 -25.06 4.28 -28.25
N ASP A 272 -25.39 5.57 -28.37
CA ASP A 272 -24.40 6.60 -28.65
C ASP A 272 -23.37 6.72 -27.55
N GLN A 273 -22.17 7.13 -27.91
CA GLN A 273 -21.07 7.31 -26.96
C GLN A 273 -21.44 8.37 -25.92
N THR A 274 -21.30 8.06 -24.63
CA THR A 274 -21.56 9.02 -23.56
C THR A 274 -20.58 10.18 -23.63
N VAL A 275 -21.10 11.41 -23.47
CA VAL A 275 -20.30 12.64 -23.41
C VAL A 275 -20.07 12.99 -21.93
N PHE A 276 -18.80 13.09 -21.53
CA PHE A 276 -18.44 13.50 -20.18
C PHE A 276 -18.56 15.02 -20.03
N LEU A 277 -19.44 15.48 -19.15
CA LEU A 277 -19.73 16.89 -18.89
C LEU A 277 -19.20 17.37 -17.52
N GLY A 278 -18.53 16.52 -16.76
CA GLY A 278 -18.15 16.78 -15.36
C GLY A 278 -17.13 17.91 -15.14
N TYR A 279 -16.50 18.44 -16.21
CA TYR A 279 -15.68 19.64 -16.12
C TYR A 279 -16.48 20.95 -16.16
N GLU A 280 -17.73 20.90 -16.60
CA GLU A 280 -18.59 22.08 -16.82
C GLU A 280 -19.82 22.06 -15.92
N GLN A 281 -20.30 20.88 -15.54
CA GLN A 281 -21.53 20.68 -14.79
C GLN A 281 -21.35 19.63 -13.70
N LEU A 282 -21.92 19.90 -12.50
CA LEU A 282 -21.92 18.94 -11.37
C LEU A 282 -23.11 17.95 -11.46
N GLU A 283 -24.15 18.29 -12.17
CA GLU A 283 -25.36 17.48 -12.35
C GLU A 283 -25.79 17.52 -13.82
N THR A 284 -26.26 16.40 -14.37
CA THR A 284 -26.81 16.32 -15.70
C THR A 284 -27.92 15.27 -15.78
N ASN A 285 -28.90 15.52 -16.66
CA ASN A 285 -29.95 14.55 -16.98
C ASN A 285 -29.47 13.64 -18.11
N SER A 286 -29.50 12.30 -17.87
CA SER A 286 -29.21 11.33 -18.91
C SER A 286 -30.38 10.38 -19.11
N LYS A 287 -30.51 9.83 -20.33
CA LYS A 287 -31.46 8.76 -20.64
C LYS A 287 -30.68 7.45 -20.58
N VAL A 288 -31.24 6.49 -19.82
CA VAL A 288 -30.74 5.11 -19.76
C VAL A 288 -31.43 4.26 -20.81
#